data_6deea51d745f8aa5789ed11890f33dc3
#
_entry.id   6deea51d745f8aa5789ed11890f33dc3
#
_cell.length_a   1.000
_cell.length_b   1.000
_cell.length_c   1.000
_cell.angle_alpha   90.00
_cell.angle_beta   90.00
_cell.angle_gamma   90.00
#
_symmetry.space_group_name_H-M   'P 1'
#
loop_
_entity.id
_entity.type
_entity.pdbx_description
1 polymer ?
#
loop_
_entity_poly.entity_id
_entity_poly.type
_entity_poly.pdbx_seq_one_letter_code
_entity_poly.pdbx_strand_id
1 'polypeptide(L)' 'MMIGERLRALRIKRLWSTRKAAEFFGVSQSEIWRLESGKNQPNLVTNAKWGKLLDEAEIKEE' A
#
# COMPACT_ATOMS: atom_id res chain seq x y z
N MET A 1 11.02 4.67 -6.05
CA MET A 1 10.10 4.98 -4.95
C MET A 1 9.76 3.71 -4.19
N MET A 2 9.81 3.77 -2.88
CA MET A 2 9.54 2.60 -2.05
C MET A 2 8.05 2.30 -2.02
N ILE A 3 7.72 1.02 -1.80
CA ILE A 3 6.33 0.58 -1.77
C ILE A 3 5.52 1.37 -0.74
N GLY A 4 6.09 1.60 0.44
CA GLY A 4 5.38 2.36 1.47
C GLY A 4 5.01 3.76 1.03
N GLU A 5 5.89 4.41 0.30
CA GLU A 5 5.62 5.75 -0.21
C GLU A 5 4.53 5.73 -1.27
N ARG A 6 4.56 4.75 -2.16
CA ARG A 6 3.52 4.61 -3.18
C ARG A 6 2.16 4.34 -2.54
N LEU A 7 2.14 3.46 -1.55
CA LEU A 7 0.91 3.12 -0.85
C LEU A 7 0.33 4.35 -0.15
N ARG A 8 1.18 5.10 0.54
CA ARG A 8 0.72 6.28 1.24
C ARG A 8 0.20 7.34 0.27
N ALA A 9 0.90 7.55 -0.83
CA ALA A 9 0.49 8.55 -1.82
C ALA A 9 -0.88 8.19 -2.39
N LEU A 10 -1.09 6.93 -2.73
CA LEU A 10 -2.38 6.49 -3.25
C LEU A 10 -3.48 6.65 -2.19
N ARG A 11 -3.18 6.26 -0.96
CA ARG A 11 -4.15 6.35 0.12
C ARG A 11 -4.60 7.79 0.35
N ILE A 12 -3.65 8.71 0.41
CA ILE A 12 -3.94 10.12 0.63
C ILE A 12 -4.73 10.69 -0.55
N LYS A 13 -4.32 10.33 -1.75
CA LYS A 13 -5.00 10.80 -2.95
C LYS A 13 -6.47 10.42 -2.96
N ARG A 14 -6.78 9.23 -2.46
CA ARG A 14 -8.15 8.74 -2.41
C ARG A 14 -8.87 9.08 -1.11
N LEU A 15 -8.21 9.81 -0.23
CA LEU A 15 -8.78 10.18 1.06
C LEU A 15 -9.15 8.98 1.91
N TRP A 16 -8.34 7.93 1.83
CA TRP A 16 -8.54 6.72 2.61
C TRP A 16 -7.80 6.79 3.94
N SER A 17 -8.44 6.29 5.00
CA SER A 17 -7.72 5.99 6.24
C SER A 17 -6.87 4.73 6.02
N THR A 18 -5.97 4.46 6.97
CA THR A 18 -5.19 3.21 6.89
C THR A 18 -6.12 2.01 6.98
N ARG A 19 -7.20 2.12 7.74
CA ARG A 19 -8.18 1.05 7.83
C ARG A 19 -8.85 0.79 6.48
N LYS A 20 -9.23 1.86 5.80
CA LYS A 20 -9.89 1.71 4.49
C LYS A 20 -8.94 1.10 3.47
N ALA A 21 -7.68 1.53 3.49
CA ALA A 21 -6.68 0.95 2.60
C ALA A 21 -6.50 -0.53 2.88
N ALA A 22 -6.46 -0.91 4.16
CA ALA A 22 -6.33 -2.31 4.54
C ALA A 22 -7.49 -3.13 3.99
N GLU A 23 -8.70 -2.61 4.09
CA GLU A 23 -9.88 -3.30 3.56
C GLU A 23 -9.79 -3.46 2.05
N PHE A 24 -9.37 -2.41 1.37
CA PHE A 24 -9.29 -2.45 -0.09
C PHE A 24 -8.29 -3.50 -0.57
N PHE A 25 -7.13 -3.57 0.09
CA PHE A 25 -6.08 -4.50 -0.34
C PHE A 25 -6.21 -5.88 0.30
N GLY A 26 -7.15 -6.05 1.23
CA GLY A 26 -7.35 -7.35 1.88
C GLY A 26 -6.24 -7.71 2.84
N VAL A 27 -5.66 -6.74 3.51
CA VAL A 27 -4.56 -6.95 4.48
C VAL A 27 -4.94 -6.33 5.81
N SER A 28 -4.11 -6.54 6.83
CA SER A 28 -4.34 -5.94 8.14
C SER A 28 -3.91 -4.48 8.15
N GLN A 29 -4.52 -3.69 9.03
CA GLN A 29 -4.12 -2.31 9.21
C GLN A 29 -2.67 -2.20 9.68
N SER A 30 -2.23 -3.16 10.48
CA SER A 30 -0.84 -3.20 10.94
C SER A 30 0.13 -3.32 9.78
N GLU A 31 -0.23 -4.08 8.76
CA GLU A 31 0.63 -4.21 7.59
C GLU A 31 0.75 -2.88 6.85
N ILE A 32 -0.36 -2.14 6.73
CA ILE A 32 -0.32 -0.82 6.13
C ILE A 32 0.62 0.10 6.91
N TRP A 33 0.49 0.11 8.23
CA TRP A 33 1.34 0.94 9.07
C TRP A 33 2.81 0.61 8.90
N ARG A 34 3.14 -0.68 8.91
CA ARG A 34 4.55 -1.10 8.79
C ARG A 34 5.14 -0.69 7.46
N LEU A 35 4.38 -0.83 6.39
CA LEU A 35 4.85 -0.44 5.07
C LEU A 35 5.05 1.07 4.97
N GLU A 36 4.10 1.84 5.47
CA GLU A 36 4.19 3.30 5.38
C GLU A 36 5.25 3.88 6.29
N SER A 37 5.49 3.25 7.43
CA SER A 37 6.49 3.75 8.38
C SER A 37 7.92 3.58 7.88
N GLY A 38 8.14 2.63 6.97
CA GLY A 38 9.48 2.36 6.46
C GLY A 38 10.40 1.68 7.44
N LYS A 39 9.90 1.26 8.60
CA LYS A 39 10.75 0.61 9.61
C LYS A 39 11.20 -0.76 9.20
N ASN A 40 10.35 -1.47 8.49
CA ASN A 40 10.67 -2.82 8.01
C ASN A 40 10.67 -2.78 6.49
N GLN A 41 11.82 -3.07 5.91
CA GLN A 41 11.92 -3.14 4.45
C GLN A 41 11.24 -4.43 4.00
N PRO A 42 10.27 -4.36 3.09
CA PRO A 42 9.65 -5.59 2.59
C PRO A 42 10.69 -6.42 1.84
N ASN A 43 10.56 -7.73 1.92
CA ASN A 43 11.44 -8.60 1.15
C ASN A 43 11.03 -8.55 -0.32
N LEU A 44 11.80 -9.25 -1.15
CA LEU A 44 11.60 -9.21 -2.60
C LEU A 44 10.19 -9.68 -2.98
N VAL A 45 9.70 -10.72 -2.35
CA VAL A 45 8.38 -11.26 -2.66
C VAL A 45 7.29 -10.25 -2.29
N THR A 46 7.40 -9.64 -1.12
CA THR A 46 6.44 -8.65 -0.66
C THR A 46 6.46 -7.43 -1.57
N ASN A 47 7.65 -6.99 -1.98
CA ASN A 47 7.77 -5.86 -2.90
C ASN A 47 7.07 -6.16 -4.22
N ALA A 48 7.27 -7.35 -4.77
CA ALA A 48 6.67 -7.72 -6.04
C ALA A 48 5.13 -7.77 -5.91
N LYS A 49 4.65 -8.36 -4.82
CA LYS A 49 3.23 -8.45 -4.56
C LYS A 49 2.58 -7.07 -4.47
N TRP A 50 3.18 -6.21 -3.65
CA TRP A 50 2.61 -4.87 -3.44
C TRP A 50 2.75 -4.00 -4.68
N GLY A 51 3.85 -4.15 -5.42
CA GLY A 51 4.00 -3.43 -6.67
C GLY A 51 2.86 -3.73 -7.62
N LYS A 52 2.52 -5.02 -7.74
CA LYS A 52 1.42 -5.43 -8.60
C LYS A 52 0.07 -4.90 -8.10
N LEU A 53 -0.17 -5.01 -6.79
CA LEU A 53 -1.41 -4.52 -6.21
C LEU A 53 -1.58 -3.02 -6.43
N LEU A 54 -0.51 -2.26 -6.25
CA LEU A 54 -0.57 -0.82 -6.43
C LEU A 54 -0.76 -0.45 -7.90
N ASP A 55 -0.09 -1.16 -8.80
CA ASP A 55 -0.28 -0.92 -10.22
C ASP A 55 -1.74 -1.14 -10.61
N GLU A 56 -2.34 -2.21 -10.14
CA GLU A 56 -3.74 -2.51 -10.44
C GLU A 56 -4.67 -1.47 -9.84
N ALA A 57 -4.40 -1.03 -8.63
CA ALA A 57 -5.22 -0.03 -7.98
C ALA A 57 -5.14 1.31 -8.70
N GLU A 58 -3.96 1.68 -9.18
CA GLU A 58 -3.78 2.92 -9.90
C GLU A 58 -4.53 2.91 -11.23
N ILE A 59 -4.55 1.76 -11.89
CA ILE A 59 -5.29 1.61 -13.15
C ILE A 59 -6.78 1.75 -12.91
N LYS A 60 -7.27 1.23 -11.80
CA LYS A 60 -8.70 1.24 -11.48
C LYS A 60 -9.16 2.55 -10.87
N GLU A 61 -8.37 3.56 -10.96
CA GLU A 61 -8.62 4.81 -10.26
C GLU A 61 -9.74 5.63 -10.85
N GLU A 62 -10.29 5.30 -11.90
CA GLU A 62 -11.34 6.02 -12.57
C GLU A 62 -12.46 6.51 -11.68
#